data_ba321ae83edbe9258ce0bac080f8959d
#
_entry.id   ba321ae83edbe9258ce0bac080f8959d
#
_cell.length_a   1.000
_cell.length_b   1.000
_cell.length_c   1.000
_cell.angle_alpha   90.00
_cell.angle_beta   90.00
_cell.angle_gamma   90.00
#
_symmetry.space_group_name_H-M   'P 1'
#
loop_
_entity.id
_entity.type
_entity.pdbx_description
1 polymer ?
#
loop_
_entity_poly.entity_id
_entity_poly.type
_entity_poly.pdbx_seq_one_letter_code
_entity_poly.pdbx_strand_id
1 'polypeptide(L)'
;LGCRTVQTLTHNSEAGSYAAVGATSFPNAQFTADDRMPSYLLVGQADISEALPDPRANDLVKDPWTVTADSAIYNWVRGACQMNGLDFSFTPNDHNSFLSTCSDYVEAGRYYTYTWADEAQIPLVQFTRTLAREHNCYPEEFRLAWDFLEHYSLSEDGTRYYSPSAFEKDDAVAIS
;
A
#
# COMPACT_ATOMS: atom_id res chain seq x y z
N LEU A 1 16.36 -1.22 -7.78
CA LEU A 1 15.26 -1.85 -8.50
C LEU A 1 14.10 -0.86 -8.50
N GLY A 2 13.69 -0.37 -9.68
CA GLY A 2 12.60 0.58 -9.76
C GLY A 2 11.24 -0.07 -9.41
N CYS A 3 10.30 0.73 -9.00
CA CYS A 3 8.95 0.31 -8.60
C CYS A 3 8.25 -0.60 -9.64
N ARG A 4 8.53 -0.40 -10.93
CA ARG A 4 8.02 -1.26 -12.02
C ARG A 4 8.49 -2.70 -11.93
N THR A 5 9.73 -2.93 -11.48
CA THR A 5 10.27 -4.28 -11.34
C THR A 5 9.61 -5.01 -10.18
N VAL A 6 9.38 -4.32 -9.08
CA VAL A 6 8.66 -4.89 -7.93
C VAL A 6 7.23 -5.23 -8.33
N GLN A 7 6.50 -4.33 -8.99
CA GLN A 7 5.16 -4.61 -9.49
C GLN A 7 5.12 -5.82 -10.44
N THR A 8 6.05 -5.93 -11.36
CA THR A 8 6.10 -7.06 -12.32
C THR A 8 6.36 -8.38 -11.61
N LEU A 9 7.26 -8.41 -10.63
CA LEU A 9 7.56 -9.62 -9.85
C LEU A 9 6.37 -10.04 -8.99
N THR A 10 5.66 -9.09 -8.41
CA THR A 10 4.49 -9.38 -7.56
C THR A 10 3.27 -9.83 -8.37
N HIS A 11 3.06 -9.28 -9.56
CA HIS A 11 2.00 -9.72 -10.47
C HIS A 11 2.13 -11.18 -10.93
N ASN A 12 3.35 -11.71 -10.96
CA ASN A 12 3.60 -13.10 -11.34
C ASN A 12 3.42 -14.09 -10.18
N SER A 13 2.76 -13.69 -9.10
CA SER A 13 2.43 -14.54 -7.94
C SER A 13 3.63 -15.18 -7.22
N GLU A 14 4.84 -14.66 -7.46
CA GLU A 14 6.08 -15.20 -6.89
C GLU A 14 6.43 -14.62 -5.51
N ALA A 15 5.62 -13.67 -5.00
CA ALA A 15 5.82 -13.03 -3.70
C ALA A 15 4.62 -13.23 -2.79
N GLY A 16 4.86 -13.42 -1.49
CA GLY A 16 3.82 -13.50 -0.46
C GLY A 16 3.15 -12.15 -0.20
N SER A 17 3.93 -11.07 -0.34
CA SER A 17 3.49 -9.68 -0.17
C SER A 17 4.50 -8.74 -0.81
N TYR A 18 4.17 -7.45 -0.94
CA TYR A 18 5.15 -6.47 -1.39
C TYR A 18 5.07 -5.14 -0.65
N ALA A 19 6.19 -4.43 -0.63
CA ALA A 19 6.27 -3.05 -0.16
C ALA A 19 7.01 -2.18 -1.15
N ALA A 20 6.56 -0.93 -1.27
CA ALA A 20 7.24 0.12 -2.02
C ALA A 20 7.44 1.34 -1.12
N VAL A 21 8.68 1.80 -1.03
CA VAL A 21 9.08 2.96 -0.23
C VAL A 21 9.63 4.04 -1.15
N GLY A 22 9.10 5.24 -1.05
CA GLY A 22 9.49 6.36 -1.92
C GLY A 22 9.04 6.20 -3.38
N ALA A 23 8.02 5.39 -3.65
CA ALA A 23 7.53 5.14 -4.99
C ALA A 23 6.39 6.12 -5.34
N THR A 24 6.37 6.60 -6.57
CA THR A 24 5.48 7.69 -6.97
C THR A 24 4.70 7.47 -8.26
N SER A 25 5.00 6.43 -9.02
CA SER A 25 4.35 6.21 -10.31
C SER A 25 3.76 4.81 -10.38
N PHE A 26 2.43 4.76 -10.41
CA PHE A 26 1.68 3.54 -10.68
C PHE A 26 0.91 3.73 -11.98
N PRO A 27 1.35 3.07 -13.08
CA PRO A 27 0.51 2.98 -14.27
C PRO A 27 -0.83 2.33 -13.89
N ASN A 28 -1.88 2.63 -14.65
CA ASN A 28 -3.20 2.02 -14.50
C ASN A 28 -3.11 0.49 -14.62
N ALA A 29 -2.62 -0.18 -13.59
CA ALA A 29 -2.65 -1.62 -13.51
C ALA A 29 -4.09 -2.05 -13.24
N GLN A 30 -4.61 -2.92 -14.08
CA GLN A 30 -5.87 -3.58 -13.80
C GLN A 30 -5.52 -4.80 -12.93
N PHE A 31 -5.97 -4.76 -11.69
CA PHE A 31 -5.86 -5.88 -10.76
C PHE A 31 -7.14 -6.70 -10.82
N THR A 32 -7.02 -8.02 -10.77
CA THR A 32 -8.16 -8.93 -10.63
C THR A 32 -8.27 -9.37 -9.17
N ALA A 33 -9.48 -9.60 -8.69
CA ALA A 33 -9.74 -10.02 -7.32
C ALA A 33 -9.17 -11.42 -6.98
N ASP A 34 -8.78 -12.18 -8.00
CA ASP A 34 -8.20 -13.52 -7.83
C ASP A 34 -6.70 -13.47 -7.43
N ASP A 35 -6.10 -12.29 -7.47
CA ASP A 35 -4.66 -12.07 -7.20
C ASP A 35 -4.43 -11.37 -5.86
N ARG A 36 -5.15 -11.74 -4.81
CA ARG A 36 -4.97 -11.11 -3.50
C ARG A 36 -3.50 -11.02 -3.11
N MET A 37 -3.02 -9.79 -2.94
CA MET A 37 -1.62 -9.50 -2.65
C MET A 37 -1.52 -8.45 -1.56
N PRO A 38 -1.12 -8.84 -0.34
CA PRO A 38 -0.84 -7.87 0.70
C PRO A 38 0.16 -6.81 0.25
N SER A 39 -0.20 -5.55 0.41
CA SER A 39 0.47 -4.45 -0.27
C SER A 39 0.73 -3.28 0.66
N TYR A 40 1.99 -2.83 0.72
CA TYR A 40 2.41 -1.67 1.49
C TYR A 40 2.99 -0.58 0.57
N LEU A 41 2.57 0.66 0.78
CA LEU A 41 3.15 1.84 0.13
C LEU A 41 3.51 2.90 1.17
N LEU A 42 4.73 3.43 1.07
CA LEU A 42 5.15 4.60 1.84
C LEU A 42 5.64 5.69 0.90
N VAL A 43 5.09 6.89 1.06
CA VAL A 43 5.46 8.06 0.26
C VAL A 43 5.71 9.29 1.14
N GLY A 44 6.56 10.20 0.65
CA GLY A 44 6.78 11.50 1.26
C GLY A 44 5.70 12.50 0.87
N GLN A 45 5.32 13.36 1.78
CA GLN A 45 4.34 14.43 1.51
C GLN A 45 4.84 15.42 0.45
N ALA A 46 6.13 15.71 0.43
CA ALA A 46 6.77 16.61 -0.52
C ALA A 46 7.49 15.84 -1.65
N ASP A 47 7.06 14.60 -1.92
CA ASP A 47 7.64 13.78 -2.95
C ASP A 47 7.34 14.39 -4.33
N ILE A 48 8.39 14.66 -5.09
CA ILE A 48 8.33 15.15 -6.47
C ILE A 48 8.87 14.02 -7.33
N SER A 49 8.02 13.40 -8.12
CA SER A 49 8.48 12.41 -9.09
C SER A 49 9.20 13.09 -10.24
N GLU A 50 10.52 12.92 -10.30
CA GLU A 50 11.32 13.32 -11.47
C GLU A 50 10.91 12.56 -12.74
N ALA A 51 10.20 11.46 -12.60
CA ALA A 51 9.71 10.66 -13.72
C ALA A 51 8.48 11.29 -14.42
N LEU A 52 7.89 12.30 -13.83
CA LEU A 52 6.76 13.02 -14.40
C LEU A 52 7.19 14.45 -14.73
N PRO A 53 7.40 14.76 -16.01
CA PRO A 53 7.80 16.11 -16.43
C PRO A 53 6.64 17.13 -16.30
N ASP A 54 5.65 16.87 -15.49
CA ASP A 54 4.50 17.73 -15.28
C ASP A 54 4.77 18.68 -14.10
N PRO A 55 4.75 20.01 -14.29
CA PRO A 55 4.87 20.97 -13.20
C PRO A 55 3.75 20.87 -12.16
N ARG A 56 2.70 20.07 -12.42
CA ARG A 56 1.67 19.68 -11.47
C ARG A 56 2.06 18.46 -10.64
N ALA A 57 3.28 17.96 -10.77
CA ALA A 57 3.78 16.81 -10.00
C ALA A 57 3.65 17.04 -8.48
N ASN A 58 3.65 18.27 -8.02
CA ASN A 58 3.28 18.61 -6.63
C ASN A 58 1.87 18.19 -6.23
N ASP A 59 1.01 17.92 -7.21
CA ASP A 59 -0.34 17.41 -6.97
C ASP A 59 -0.40 15.89 -6.79
N LEU A 60 0.66 15.16 -7.15
CA LEU A 60 0.70 13.70 -7.08
C LEU A 60 0.80 13.17 -5.65
N VAL A 61 1.27 13.99 -4.76
CA VAL A 61 1.46 13.63 -3.35
C VAL A 61 0.38 14.24 -2.47
N LYS A 62 -0.75 14.52 -3.06
CA LYS A 62 -1.94 14.90 -2.32
C LYS A 62 -2.37 13.76 -1.40
N ASP A 63 -3.15 14.16 -0.45
CA ASP A 63 -3.79 13.25 0.47
C ASP A 63 -4.51 12.13 -0.29
N PRO A 64 -4.51 10.88 0.23
CA PRO A 64 -5.11 9.74 -0.46
C PRO A 64 -6.62 9.89 -0.71
N TRP A 65 -7.29 10.78 0.01
CA TRP A 65 -8.71 11.13 -0.22
C TRP A 65 -8.93 12.20 -1.27
N THR A 66 -7.87 12.84 -1.78
CA THR A 66 -7.99 13.84 -2.85
C THR A 66 -8.13 13.14 -4.19
N VAL A 67 -9.34 13.09 -4.70
CA VAL A 67 -9.65 12.41 -5.95
C VAL A 67 -9.58 13.39 -7.12
N THR A 68 -8.52 13.26 -7.90
CA THR A 68 -8.35 13.93 -9.20
C THR A 68 -7.98 12.89 -10.26
N ALA A 69 -8.11 13.23 -11.54
CA ALA A 69 -7.76 12.31 -12.64
C ALA A 69 -6.31 11.79 -12.55
N ASP A 70 -5.42 12.56 -11.94
CA ASP A 70 -3.98 12.30 -11.88
C ASP A 70 -3.49 11.91 -10.47
N SER A 71 -4.40 11.60 -9.54
CA SER A 71 -4.03 11.23 -8.15
C SER A 71 -3.40 9.84 -8.09
N ALA A 72 -2.08 9.76 -8.19
CA ALA A 72 -1.34 8.50 -8.18
C ALA A 72 -1.58 7.70 -6.89
N ILE A 73 -1.61 8.38 -5.73
CA ILE A 73 -1.82 7.72 -4.43
C ILE A 73 -3.23 7.15 -4.32
N TYR A 74 -4.26 7.95 -4.65
CA TYR A 74 -5.63 7.46 -4.69
C TYR A 74 -5.76 6.23 -5.61
N ASN A 75 -5.19 6.30 -6.81
CA ASN A 75 -5.25 5.20 -7.78
C ASN A 75 -4.54 3.94 -7.28
N TRP A 76 -3.41 4.11 -6.58
CA TRP A 76 -2.70 2.97 -5.98
C TRP A 76 -3.53 2.33 -4.87
N VAL A 77 -4.01 3.10 -3.89
CA VAL A 77 -4.80 2.57 -2.76
C VAL A 77 -6.06 1.88 -3.28
N ARG A 78 -6.77 2.53 -4.21
CA ARG A 78 -7.95 1.94 -4.85
C ARG A 78 -7.63 0.62 -5.52
N GLY A 79 -6.58 0.56 -6.33
CA GLY A 79 -6.16 -0.65 -7.03
C GLY A 79 -5.76 -1.77 -6.08
N ALA A 80 -5.00 -1.43 -5.03
CA ALA A 80 -4.60 -2.39 -4.00
C ALA A 80 -5.81 -2.93 -3.22
N CYS A 81 -6.75 -2.08 -2.85
CA CYS A 81 -8.00 -2.50 -2.20
C CYS A 81 -8.83 -3.40 -3.12
N GLN A 82 -9.01 -3.02 -4.39
CA GLN A 82 -9.74 -3.83 -5.37
C GLN A 82 -9.11 -5.21 -5.57
N MET A 83 -7.78 -5.27 -5.72
CA MET A 83 -7.04 -6.52 -5.84
C MET A 83 -7.25 -7.45 -4.64
N ASN A 84 -7.38 -6.89 -3.46
CA ASN A 84 -7.58 -7.63 -2.22
C ASN A 84 -9.06 -7.84 -1.85
N GLY A 85 -10.01 -7.43 -2.72
CA GLY A 85 -11.44 -7.59 -2.48
C GLY A 85 -11.99 -6.70 -1.35
N LEU A 86 -11.31 -5.60 -1.05
CA LEU A 86 -11.69 -4.67 0.01
C LEU A 86 -12.58 -3.56 -0.53
N ASP A 87 -13.58 -3.15 0.24
CA ASP A 87 -14.37 -1.96 -0.08
C ASP A 87 -13.55 -0.69 0.12
N PHE A 88 -13.57 0.17 -0.88
CA PHE A 88 -12.89 1.45 -0.89
C PHE A 88 -13.81 2.54 -1.42
N SER A 89 -15.01 2.62 -0.85
CA SER A 89 -16.06 3.57 -1.26
C SER A 89 -16.17 4.71 -0.26
N PHE A 90 -15.86 5.92 -0.70
CA PHE A 90 -15.99 7.14 0.12
C PHE A 90 -16.39 8.35 -0.72
N THR A 91 -16.82 9.41 -0.05
CA THR A 91 -17.10 10.70 -0.68
C THR A 91 -15.79 11.39 -1.08
N PRO A 92 -15.54 11.63 -2.37
CA PRO A 92 -14.33 12.29 -2.84
C PRO A 92 -14.04 13.62 -2.11
N ASN A 93 -12.78 13.84 -1.78
CA ASN A 93 -12.28 15.03 -1.08
C ASN A 93 -12.84 15.20 0.35
N ASP A 94 -13.37 14.15 0.94
CA ASP A 94 -13.84 14.11 2.32
C ASP A 94 -12.97 13.16 3.14
N HIS A 95 -12.12 13.73 4.01
CA HIS A 95 -11.21 12.98 4.85
C HIS A 95 -11.94 12.05 5.84
N ASN A 96 -13.04 12.51 6.43
CA ASN A 96 -13.77 11.67 7.38
C ASN A 96 -14.44 10.48 6.70
N SER A 97 -15.01 10.72 5.51
CA SER A 97 -15.55 9.65 4.69
C SER A 97 -14.46 8.66 4.25
N PHE A 98 -13.27 9.15 3.90
CA PHE A 98 -12.12 8.29 3.60
C PHE A 98 -11.69 7.47 4.81
N LEU A 99 -11.55 8.08 5.99
CA LEU A 99 -11.17 7.36 7.21
C LEU A 99 -12.16 6.25 7.57
N SER A 100 -13.44 6.40 7.23
CA SER A 100 -14.44 5.35 7.49
C SER A 100 -14.24 4.08 6.67
N THR A 101 -13.41 4.11 5.61
CA THR A 101 -13.02 2.93 4.85
C THR A 101 -11.86 2.17 5.49
N CYS A 102 -11.09 2.80 6.36
CA CYS A 102 -9.94 2.18 7.01
C CYS A 102 -10.39 1.28 8.16
N SER A 103 -9.74 0.14 8.32
CA SER A 103 -9.87 -0.70 9.52
C SER A 103 -9.07 -0.12 10.69
N ASP A 104 -7.98 0.60 10.39
CA ASP A 104 -7.15 1.29 11.38
C ASP A 104 -6.49 2.54 10.79
N TYR A 105 -6.25 3.54 11.65
CA TYR A 105 -5.53 4.76 11.32
C TYR A 105 -4.66 5.19 12.49
N VAL A 106 -3.35 5.36 12.24
CA VAL A 106 -2.37 5.72 13.27
C VAL A 106 -1.57 6.94 12.86
N GLU A 107 -1.48 7.91 13.75
CA GLU A 107 -0.54 9.04 13.67
C GLU A 107 0.61 8.83 14.65
N ALA A 108 1.81 8.61 14.14
CA ALA A 108 3.02 8.37 14.92
C ALA A 108 4.13 9.33 14.50
N GLY A 109 4.23 10.46 15.16
CA GLY A 109 5.21 11.49 14.83
C GLY A 109 4.95 12.09 13.45
N ARG A 110 5.84 11.79 12.50
CA ARG A 110 5.71 12.25 11.10
C ARG A 110 5.01 11.24 10.18
N TYR A 111 4.65 10.07 10.67
CA TYR A 111 4.06 8.99 9.90
C TYR A 111 2.56 8.92 10.14
N TYR A 112 1.81 8.93 9.05
CA TYR A 112 0.36 8.79 9.01
C TYR A 112 0.06 7.51 8.25
N THR A 113 -0.39 6.48 8.98
CA THR A 113 -0.58 5.13 8.44
C THR A 113 -2.04 4.76 8.42
N TYR A 114 -2.51 4.35 7.27
CA TYR A 114 -3.87 3.91 6.96
C TYR A 114 -3.83 2.43 6.64
N THR A 115 -4.71 1.65 7.24
CA THR A 115 -4.77 0.19 7.07
C THR A 115 -6.15 -0.24 6.63
N TRP A 116 -6.21 -1.15 5.68
CA TRP A 116 -7.43 -1.85 5.26
C TRP A 116 -7.23 -3.33 5.50
N ALA A 117 -8.17 -3.92 6.23
CA ALA A 117 -8.21 -5.34 6.57
C ALA A 117 -9.47 -6.00 6.01
N ASP A 118 -9.42 -7.30 5.83
CA ASP A 118 -10.59 -8.08 5.46
C ASP A 118 -11.53 -8.35 6.66
N GLU A 119 -12.58 -9.14 6.44
CA GLU A 119 -13.55 -9.50 7.47
C GLU A 119 -12.91 -10.29 8.62
N ALA A 120 -11.81 -11.01 8.35
CA ALA A 120 -11.03 -11.74 9.35
C ALA A 120 -10.02 -10.85 10.10
N GLN A 121 -10.04 -9.55 9.84
CA GLN A 121 -9.11 -8.55 10.40
C GLN A 121 -7.65 -8.78 9.97
N ILE A 122 -7.43 -9.42 8.83
CA ILE A 122 -6.10 -9.54 8.23
C ILE A 122 -5.78 -8.25 7.47
N PRO A 123 -4.72 -7.50 7.82
CA PRO A 123 -4.33 -6.29 7.13
C PRO A 123 -3.85 -6.63 5.72
N LEU A 124 -4.56 -6.22 4.68
CA LEU A 124 -4.19 -6.54 3.29
C LEU A 124 -3.62 -5.35 2.51
N VAL A 125 -3.97 -4.14 2.92
CA VAL A 125 -3.41 -2.92 2.33
C VAL A 125 -3.00 -1.96 3.43
N GLN A 126 -1.79 -1.44 3.32
CA GLN A 126 -1.32 -0.39 4.23
C GLN A 126 -0.65 0.73 3.42
N PHE A 127 -1.02 1.96 3.72
CA PHE A 127 -0.45 3.15 3.16
C PHE A 127 0.10 4.05 4.25
N THR A 128 1.36 4.47 4.13
CA THR A 128 1.98 5.42 5.06
C THR A 128 2.42 6.68 4.33
N ARG A 129 1.97 7.83 4.82
CA ARG A 129 2.42 9.14 4.39
C ARG A 129 3.40 9.71 5.41
N THR A 130 4.57 10.12 4.95
CA THR A 130 5.58 10.76 5.79
C THR A 130 5.54 12.27 5.60
N LEU A 131 5.24 13.03 6.65
CA LEU A 131 5.19 14.50 6.59
C LEU A 131 6.56 15.10 6.29
N ALA A 132 6.55 16.18 5.49
CA ALA A 132 7.73 16.98 5.13
C ALA A 132 8.92 16.13 4.61
N ARG A 133 8.64 15.02 3.92
CA ARG A 133 9.65 14.19 3.26
C ARG A 133 9.56 14.36 1.75
N GLU A 134 10.71 14.54 1.14
CA GLU A 134 10.89 14.58 -0.31
C GLU A 134 11.03 13.17 -0.90
N HIS A 135 11.40 13.07 -2.18
CA HIS A 135 11.67 11.81 -2.88
C HIS A 135 12.98 11.17 -2.40
N ASN A 136 12.95 10.56 -1.23
CA ASN A 136 14.06 9.83 -0.63
C ASN A 136 13.52 8.73 0.29
N CYS A 137 14.40 7.98 0.95
CA CYS A 137 14.05 6.95 1.92
C CYS A 137 14.93 7.11 3.17
N TYR A 138 14.34 6.96 4.33
CA TYR A 138 15.07 6.88 5.59
C TYR A 138 15.15 5.43 6.08
N PRO A 139 16.20 5.04 6.81
CA PRO A 139 16.35 3.67 7.31
C PRO A 139 15.16 3.16 8.12
N GLU A 140 14.54 4.02 8.93
CA GLU A 140 13.36 3.69 9.73
C GLU A 140 12.12 3.36 8.87
N GLU A 141 12.03 3.88 7.66
CA GLU A 141 10.91 3.60 6.75
C GLU A 141 10.95 2.17 6.20
N PHE A 142 12.16 1.63 6.02
CA PHE A 142 12.31 0.21 5.68
C PHE A 142 11.86 -0.69 6.84
N ARG A 143 12.03 -0.24 8.08
CA ARG A 143 11.54 -0.95 9.24
C ARG A 143 10.01 -0.98 9.26
N LEU A 144 9.34 0.14 8.97
CA LEU A 144 7.89 0.19 8.87
C LEU A 144 7.36 -0.74 7.77
N ALA A 145 8.05 -0.77 6.62
CA ALA A 145 7.71 -1.70 5.55
C ALA A 145 7.90 -3.17 5.96
N TRP A 146 8.99 -3.46 6.68
CA TRP A 146 9.28 -4.80 7.18
C TRP A 146 8.26 -5.24 8.22
N ASP A 147 7.89 -4.39 9.17
CA ASP A 147 6.89 -4.66 10.20
C ASP A 147 5.52 -5.04 9.61
N PHE A 148 5.21 -4.61 8.36
CA PHE A 148 4.07 -5.11 7.61
C PHE A 148 4.37 -6.44 6.91
N LEU A 149 5.52 -6.54 6.22
CA LEU A 149 5.84 -7.69 5.36
C LEU A 149 6.09 -8.99 6.12
N GLU A 150 6.69 -8.90 7.32
CA GLU A 150 7.12 -10.06 8.11
C GLU A 150 5.98 -11.00 8.53
N HIS A 151 4.74 -10.51 8.45
CA HIS A 151 3.53 -11.28 8.74
C HIS A 151 3.10 -12.22 7.61
N TYR A 152 3.65 -12.06 6.39
CA TYR A 152 3.18 -12.77 5.22
C TYR A 152 4.19 -13.79 4.72
N SER A 153 3.68 -14.93 4.28
CA SER A 153 4.48 -15.98 3.64
C SER A 153 3.76 -16.59 2.44
N LEU A 154 4.53 -17.21 1.57
CA LEU A 154 4.04 -17.94 0.41
C LEU A 154 4.52 -19.39 0.52
N SER A 155 3.59 -20.33 0.41
CA SER A 155 3.93 -21.75 0.34
C SER A 155 4.33 -22.17 -1.08
N GLU A 156 4.88 -23.38 -1.19
CA GLU A 156 5.32 -23.95 -2.48
C GLU A 156 4.17 -24.13 -3.49
N ASP A 157 2.95 -24.32 -3.00
CA ASP A 157 1.75 -24.44 -3.83
C ASP A 157 1.13 -23.10 -4.24
N GLY A 158 1.74 -21.98 -3.85
CA GLY A 158 1.28 -20.64 -4.15
C GLY A 158 0.25 -20.07 -3.18
N THR A 159 -0.10 -20.78 -2.12
CA THR A 159 -1.01 -20.27 -1.08
C THR A 159 -0.32 -19.22 -0.23
N ARG A 160 -0.95 -18.06 -0.05
CA ARG A 160 -0.47 -17.01 0.84
C ARG A 160 -1.01 -17.17 2.23
N TYR A 161 -0.17 -16.87 3.22
CA TYR A 161 -0.51 -16.97 4.64
C TYR A 161 -0.20 -15.66 5.36
N TYR A 162 -1.01 -15.36 6.35
CA TYR A 162 -0.79 -14.32 7.34
C TYR A 162 -0.56 -14.93 8.71
N SER A 163 0.50 -14.53 9.40
CA SER A 163 0.82 -14.92 10.78
C SER A 163 0.79 -13.69 11.68
N PRO A 164 -0.15 -13.57 12.62
CA PRO A 164 -0.13 -12.47 13.59
C PRO A 164 1.18 -12.35 14.37
N SER A 165 1.80 -13.49 14.69
CA SER A 165 3.11 -13.56 15.38
C SER A 165 4.32 -13.40 14.44
N ALA A 166 4.13 -12.92 13.22
CA ALA A 166 5.16 -12.74 12.21
C ALA A 166 5.87 -14.07 11.84
N PHE A 167 7.08 -14.31 12.35
CA PHE A 167 7.87 -15.51 12.00
C PHE A 167 7.39 -16.81 12.63
N GLU A 168 6.53 -16.76 13.64
CA GLU A 168 5.96 -17.93 14.26
C GLU A 168 4.79 -18.44 13.40
N LYS A 169 5.03 -19.50 12.63
CA LYS A 169 4.06 -20.01 11.65
C LYS A 169 2.91 -20.82 12.25
N ASP A 170 2.92 -21.06 13.56
CA ASP A 170 1.93 -21.88 14.24
C ASP A 170 0.52 -21.24 14.26
N ASP A 171 0.42 -19.93 14.04
CA ASP A 171 -0.81 -19.15 13.95
C ASP A 171 -1.16 -18.72 12.52
N ALA A 172 -0.49 -19.26 11.51
CA ALA A 172 -0.67 -18.87 10.13
C ALA A 172 -2.07 -19.25 9.60
N VAL A 173 -2.74 -18.27 8.99
CA VAL A 173 -4.03 -18.45 8.31
C VAL A 173 -3.89 -18.17 6.82
N ALA A 174 -4.53 -19.00 5.99
CA ALA A 174 -4.50 -18.79 4.54
C ALA A 174 -5.29 -17.54 4.17
N ILE A 175 -4.73 -16.74 3.26
CA ILE A 175 -5.40 -15.61 2.63
C ILE A 175 -6.09 -16.14 1.37
N SER A 176 -7.40 -16.22 1.41
CA SER A 176 -8.24 -16.73 0.31
C SER A 176 -8.88 -15.60 -0.50
#